data_d9fcc9ae6fcd0d56b90fa667ba2b1f57
#
_entry.id   d9fcc9ae6fcd0d56b90fa667ba2b1f57
#
_cell.length_a   1.000
_cell.length_b   1.000
_cell.length_c   1.000
_cell.angle_alpha   90.00
_cell.angle_beta   90.00
_cell.angle_gamma   90.00
#
_symmetry.space_group_name_H-M   'P 1'
#
loop_
_entity.id
_entity.type
_entity.pdbx_description
1 polymer ?
#
loop_
_entity_poly.entity_id
_entity_poly.type
_entity_poly.pdbx_seq_one_letter_code
_entity_poly.pdbx_strand_id
1 'polypeptide(L)'
;MTMKTKHILLGLSLGLLGGFTACDLTDLNPKDSITDNSYWNTVSDLENYAKGFYMNLTGKGLRADGSENLDDLNTLDERSDNRLVASPDQWLFNEWVIPSEANFDSKWYWNNIRNLNYFMTRYQRVNATESEVNPVVAVIRFFRAFDYFDKIKTFGDVPWYEKDLTTADIDELYKARDDRDFVLGKIIEDLEFAIEWLPEKSAAEVGALHKDAART
;
A
#
# COMPACT_ATOMS: atom_id res chain seq x y z
N MET A 1 57.81 -3.61 47.63
CA MET A 1 56.88 -3.08 46.60
C MET A 1 56.72 -1.58 46.90
N THR A 2 57.29 -0.71 46.12
CA THR A 2 57.38 0.73 46.37
C THR A 2 56.03 1.41 46.13
N MET A 3 55.78 2.49 46.90
CA MET A 3 54.51 3.26 46.85
C MET A 3 54.08 3.68 45.45
N LYS A 4 55.01 3.89 44.53
CA LYS A 4 54.77 4.22 43.11
C LYS A 4 54.06 3.09 42.31
N THR A 5 54.36 1.81 42.63
CA THR A 5 53.74 0.66 41.97
C THR A 5 52.29 0.43 42.40
N LYS A 6 51.91 0.83 43.63
CA LYS A 6 50.52 0.76 44.11
C LYS A 6 49.58 1.75 43.40
N HIS A 7 50.08 2.95 43.10
CA HIS A 7 49.29 3.96 42.40
C HIS A 7 49.10 3.62 40.91
N ILE A 8 50.06 2.96 40.28
CA ILE A 8 49.95 2.50 38.88
C ILE A 8 48.93 1.35 38.77
N LEU A 9 48.94 0.42 39.74
CA LEU A 9 47.95 -0.67 39.79
C LEU A 9 46.55 -0.17 40.11
N LEU A 10 46.40 0.87 40.97
CA LEU A 10 45.12 1.48 41.28
C LEU A 10 44.56 2.28 40.06
N GLY A 11 45.41 2.95 39.29
CA GLY A 11 45.03 3.66 38.07
C GLY A 11 44.61 2.70 36.97
N LEU A 12 45.23 1.54 36.81
CA LEU A 12 44.89 0.53 35.82
C LEU A 12 43.57 -0.18 36.16
N SER A 13 43.26 -0.40 37.46
CA SER A 13 41.99 -1.02 37.87
C SER A 13 40.78 -0.08 37.74
N LEU A 14 40.97 1.23 37.87
CA LEU A 14 39.92 2.21 37.67
C LEU A 14 39.61 2.44 36.17
N GLY A 15 40.60 2.28 35.28
CA GLY A 15 40.43 2.36 33.83
C GLY A 15 39.65 1.19 33.23
N LEU A 16 39.67 0.01 33.86
CA LEU A 16 38.94 -1.17 33.41
C LEU A 16 37.46 -1.21 33.82
N LEU A 17 37.05 -0.41 34.80
CA LEU A 17 35.65 -0.32 35.24
C LEU A 17 34.83 0.71 34.46
N GLY A 18 35.44 1.58 33.66
CA GLY A 18 34.77 2.57 32.81
C GLY A 18 34.36 2.07 31.41
N GLY A 19 34.72 0.82 31.02
CA GLY A 19 34.55 0.28 29.69
C GLY A 19 33.23 -0.44 29.41
N PHE A 20 32.31 -0.57 30.36
CA PHE A 20 31.11 -1.39 30.23
C PHE A 20 29.80 -0.61 30.04
N THR A 21 29.83 0.70 29.87
CA THR A 21 28.63 1.49 29.59
C THR A 21 28.48 1.90 28.12
N ALA A 22 29.24 1.31 27.20
CA ALA A 22 29.21 1.62 25.78
C ALA A 22 28.26 0.70 24.96
N CYS A 23 27.35 -0.02 25.63
CA CYS A 23 26.46 -0.97 24.92
C CYS A 23 25.12 -0.40 24.47
N ASP A 24 24.88 0.91 24.56
CA ASP A 24 23.62 1.50 24.10
C ASP A 24 23.79 2.37 22.84
N LEU A 25 24.95 2.26 22.18
CA LEU A 25 25.25 3.01 20.93
C LEU A 25 24.88 2.26 19.65
N THR A 26 24.27 1.09 19.75
CA THR A 26 23.87 0.27 18.59
C THR A 26 22.38 0.31 18.27
N ASP A 27 21.57 1.06 19.02
CA ASP A 27 20.21 1.36 18.60
C ASP A 27 20.24 2.49 17.56
N LEU A 28 20.59 2.10 16.33
CA LEU A 28 20.62 2.98 15.14
C LEU A 28 19.23 3.32 14.63
N ASN A 29 18.17 3.00 15.36
CA ASN A 29 16.84 3.43 14.98
C ASN A 29 16.73 4.94 15.16
N PRO A 30 16.52 5.72 14.10
CA PRO A 30 16.32 7.16 14.22
C PRO A 30 15.13 7.41 15.14
N LYS A 31 15.34 8.10 16.26
CA LYS A 31 14.24 8.43 17.21
C LYS A 31 13.18 9.35 16.60
N ASP A 32 13.52 9.98 15.48
CA ASP A 32 12.68 10.96 14.77
C ASP A 32 12.03 10.39 13.49
N SER A 33 12.23 9.10 13.18
CA SER A 33 11.59 8.44 12.02
C SER A 33 10.70 7.29 12.47
N ILE A 34 9.50 7.25 11.90
CA ILE A 34 8.60 6.12 12.06
C ILE A 34 9.21 4.93 11.30
N THR A 35 9.60 3.89 12.02
CA THR A 35 10.12 2.64 11.43
C THR A 35 9.00 1.60 11.34
N ASP A 36 9.15 0.59 10.49
CA ASP A 36 8.19 -0.52 10.38
C ASP A 36 7.92 -1.20 11.73
N ASN A 37 8.93 -1.28 12.60
CA ASN A 37 8.80 -1.88 13.92
C ASN A 37 8.05 -1.01 14.93
N SER A 38 7.97 0.30 14.71
CA SER A 38 7.37 1.26 15.64
C SER A 38 6.02 1.81 15.17
N TYR A 39 5.57 1.48 13.96
CA TYR A 39 4.36 2.05 13.36
C TYR A 39 3.08 1.30 13.76
N TRP A 40 3.09 -0.04 13.73
CA TRP A 40 1.90 -0.88 13.83
C TRP A 40 1.52 -1.19 15.28
N ASN A 41 1.10 -0.18 16.05
CA ASN A 41 0.81 -0.33 17.49
C ASN A 41 -0.67 -0.19 17.84
N THR A 42 -1.40 0.65 17.11
CA THR A 42 -2.78 1.03 17.43
C THR A 42 -3.69 0.92 16.19
N VAL A 43 -5.00 0.82 16.43
CA VAL A 43 -6.00 0.88 15.34
C VAL A 43 -5.92 2.21 14.60
N SER A 44 -5.60 3.31 15.30
CA SER A 44 -5.40 4.63 14.66
C SER A 44 -4.24 4.64 13.67
N ASP A 45 -3.17 3.87 13.92
CA ASP A 45 -2.07 3.72 12.95
C ASP A 45 -2.57 3.02 11.68
N LEU A 46 -3.40 1.97 11.85
CA LEU A 46 -4.02 1.27 10.72
C LEU A 46 -4.93 2.21 9.91
N GLU A 47 -5.78 2.99 10.60
CA GLU A 47 -6.67 3.96 9.95
C GLU A 47 -5.89 5.03 9.18
N ASN A 48 -4.83 5.57 9.78
CA ASN A 48 -4.00 6.59 9.14
C ASN A 48 -3.30 6.04 7.88
N TYR A 49 -2.85 4.80 7.93
CA TYR A 49 -2.29 4.14 6.74
C TYR A 49 -3.35 3.95 5.66
N ALA A 50 -4.53 3.44 6.02
CA ALA A 50 -5.63 3.20 5.09
C ALA A 50 -6.15 4.50 4.42
N LYS A 51 -6.15 5.62 5.14
CA LYS A 51 -6.54 6.94 4.58
C LYS A 51 -5.71 7.36 3.38
N GLY A 52 -4.45 6.96 3.32
CA GLY A 52 -3.57 7.27 2.18
C GLY A 52 -4.08 6.72 0.85
N PHE A 53 -4.83 5.62 0.85
CA PHE A 53 -5.33 5.00 -0.38
C PHE A 53 -6.54 5.71 -1.00
N TYR A 54 -7.23 6.59 -0.28
CA TYR A 54 -8.30 7.39 -0.84
C TYR A 54 -7.80 8.31 -1.97
N MET A 55 -6.52 8.66 -1.96
CA MET A 55 -5.88 9.37 -3.07
C MET A 55 -5.90 8.58 -4.39
N ASN A 56 -6.06 7.26 -4.36
CA ASN A 56 -6.19 6.43 -5.56
C ASN A 56 -7.52 6.66 -6.30
N LEU A 57 -8.50 7.26 -5.64
CA LEU A 57 -9.76 7.67 -6.27
C LEU A 57 -9.64 9.02 -6.98
N THR A 58 -8.59 9.81 -6.68
CA THR A 58 -8.29 11.03 -7.40
C THR A 58 -7.82 10.70 -8.82
N GLY A 59 -8.28 11.43 -9.82
CA GLY A 59 -8.04 11.06 -11.22
C GLY A 59 -9.03 10.03 -11.81
N LYS A 60 -9.98 9.55 -10.99
CA LYS A 60 -11.10 8.70 -11.41
C LYS A 60 -12.43 9.49 -11.38
N GLY A 61 -12.41 10.73 -11.84
CA GLY A 61 -13.54 11.65 -11.78
C GLY A 61 -13.55 12.56 -10.54
N LEU A 62 -12.56 12.42 -9.63
CA LEU A 62 -12.41 13.28 -8.47
C LEU A 62 -10.96 13.80 -8.33
N ARG A 63 -10.80 15.03 -7.89
CA ARG A 63 -9.52 15.62 -7.49
C ARG A 63 -9.29 15.42 -5.98
N ALA A 64 -8.05 15.65 -5.54
CA ALA A 64 -7.66 15.52 -4.13
C ALA A 64 -8.47 16.41 -3.17
N ASP A 65 -9.03 17.52 -3.65
CA ASP A 65 -9.89 18.44 -2.91
C ASP A 65 -11.38 18.05 -2.96
N GLY A 66 -11.70 16.89 -3.57
CA GLY A 66 -13.08 16.41 -3.71
C GLY A 66 -13.86 17.03 -4.87
N SER A 67 -13.25 17.95 -5.65
CA SER A 67 -13.87 18.49 -6.86
C SER A 67 -13.82 17.47 -8.01
N GLU A 68 -14.73 17.60 -8.97
CA GLU A 68 -14.76 16.75 -10.15
C GLU A 68 -13.52 16.96 -11.03
N ASN A 69 -12.90 15.86 -11.46
CA ASN A 69 -11.87 15.88 -12.48
C ASN A 69 -12.49 15.66 -13.87
N LEU A 70 -12.94 16.74 -14.46
CA LEU A 70 -13.56 16.70 -15.79
C LEU A 70 -12.58 16.28 -16.89
N ASP A 71 -11.28 16.45 -16.68
CA ASP A 71 -10.25 16.05 -17.65
C ASP A 71 -10.22 14.53 -17.84
N ASP A 72 -10.44 13.76 -16.76
CA ASP A 72 -10.47 12.29 -16.82
C ASP A 72 -11.73 11.78 -17.55
N LEU A 73 -12.89 12.40 -17.30
CA LEU A 73 -14.12 12.12 -18.03
C LEU A 73 -14.00 12.51 -19.51
N ASN A 74 -13.39 13.63 -19.80
CA ASN A 74 -13.13 14.07 -21.18
C ASN A 74 -12.24 13.08 -21.95
N THR A 75 -11.20 12.52 -21.30
CA THR A 75 -10.30 11.54 -21.92
C THR A 75 -11.02 10.24 -22.28
N LEU A 76 -12.04 9.83 -21.51
CA LEU A 76 -12.87 8.68 -21.86
C LEU A 76 -13.73 8.96 -23.11
N ASP A 77 -14.28 10.16 -23.22
CA ASP A 77 -15.06 10.58 -24.39
C ASP A 77 -14.18 10.75 -25.65
N GLU A 78 -12.92 11.13 -25.50
CA GLU A 78 -11.93 11.21 -26.58
C GLU A 78 -11.62 9.86 -27.22
N ARG A 79 -11.86 8.75 -26.49
CA ARG A 79 -11.73 7.36 -26.98
C ARG A 79 -13.02 6.80 -27.53
N SER A 80 -13.98 7.65 -27.79
CA SER A 80 -15.28 7.30 -28.38
C SER A 80 -15.60 8.21 -29.56
N ASP A 81 -16.66 7.91 -30.29
CA ASP A 81 -17.15 8.74 -31.39
C ASP A 81 -17.84 10.06 -30.94
N ASN A 82 -17.92 10.26 -29.60
CA ASN A 82 -18.68 11.38 -29.04
C ASN A 82 -17.91 12.70 -29.03
N ARG A 83 -16.56 12.64 -29.11
CA ARG A 83 -15.73 13.83 -29.05
C ARG A 83 -14.63 13.81 -30.12
N LEU A 84 -14.53 14.90 -30.87
CA LEU A 84 -13.44 15.14 -31.78
C LEU A 84 -12.30 15.85 -31.05
N VAL A 85 -11.08 15.33 -31.11
CA VAL A 85 -9.87 15.92 -30.54
C VAL A 85 -8.92 16.39 -31.60
N ALA A 86 -8.07 17.38 -31.25
CA ALA A 86 -7.10 17.94 -32.18
C ALA A 86 -5.98 16.96 -32.56
N SER A 87 -5.69 16.00 -31.67
CA SER A 87 -4.69 14.93 -31.89
C SER A 87 -5.40 13.58 -31.80
N PRO A 88 -5.21 12.68 -32.78
CA PRO A 88 -5.81 11.35 -32.75
C PRO A 88 -5.37 10.58 -31.48
N ASP A 89 -6.33 9.92 -30.81
CA ASP A 89 -6.01 8.99 -29.72
C ASP A 89 -5.40 7.70 -30.30
N GLN A 90 -4.24 7.31 -29.82
CA GLN A 90 -3.50 6.14 -30.32
C GLN A 90 -4.29 4.82 -30.20
N TRP A 91 -5.22 4.73 -29.24
CA TRP A 91 -6.08 3.57 -29.06
C TRP A 91 -7.14 3.45 -30.18
N LEU A 92 -7.74 4.57 -30.59
CA LEU A 92 -8.75 4.59 -31.65
C LEU A 92 -8.16 4.24 -33.00
N PHE A 93 -6.94 4.66 -33.27
CA PHE A 93 -6.29 4.49 -34.58
C PHE A 93 -5.35 3.29 -34.64
N ASN A 94 -5.36 2.43 -33.59
CA ASN A 94 -4.49 1.24 -33.51
C ASN A 94 -2.99 1.57 -33.62
N GLU A 95 -2.60 2.73 -33.13
CA GLU A 95 -1.20 3.20 -33.09
C GLU A 95 -0.55 3.02 -31.72
N TRP A 96 -1.23 2.33 -30.80
CA TRP A 96 -0.72 2.09 -29.46
C TRP A 96 0.55 1.24 -29.48
N VAL A 97 1.63 1.81 -28.96
CA VAL A 97 2.89 1.10 -28.76
C VAL A 97 2.95 0.60 -27.32
N ILE A 98 3.12 -0.71 -27.15
CA ILE A 98 3.29 -1.29 -25.81
C ILE A 98 4.58 -0.74 -25.20
N PRO A 99 4.53 -0.04 -24.05
CA PRO A 99 5.72 0.45 -23.38
C PRO A 99 6.65 -0.70 -22.99
N SER A 100 7.95 -0.50 -23.20
CA SER A 100 8.98 -1.49 -22.84
C SER A 100 9.28 -1.57 -21.35
N GLU A 101 8.86 -0.55 -20.59
CA GLU A 101 9.12 -0.44 -19.15
C GLU A 101 7.83 -0.41 -18.35
N ALA A 102 7.87 -1.02 -17.16
CA ALA A 102 6.79 -0.95 -16.18
C ALA A 102 6.82 0.43 -15.51
N ASN A 103 5.95 1.32 -15.93
CA ASN A 103 5.79 2.66 -15.38
C ASN A 103 4.31 3.02 -15.27
N PHE A 104 4.02 4.24 -14.81
CA PHE A 104 2.65 4.71 -14.68
C PHE A 104 1.91 4.78 -16.04
N ASP A 105 2.60 5.23 -17.09
CA ASP A 105 2.02 5.35 -18.44
C ASP A 105 1.69 3.98 -19.05
N SER A 106 2.51 2.95 -18.72
CA SER A 106 2.23 1.58 -19.15
C SER A 106 1.07 0.93 -18.41
N LYS A 107 0.57 1.55 -17.33
CA LYS A 107 -0.40 1.00 -16.36
C LYS A 107 0.07 -0.31 -15.68
N TRP A 108 1.25 -0.83 -16.00
CA TRP A 108 1.89 -1.97 -15.35
C TRP A 108 2.64 -1.50 -14.09
N TYR A 109 1.91 -0.80 -13.21
CA TYR A 109 2.42 -0.20 -11.98
C TYR A 109 1.86 -0.94 -10.76
N TRP A 110 2.74 -1.43 -9.91
CA TRP A 110 2.38 -2.35 -8.82
C TRP A 110 2.53 -1.79 -7.41
N ASN A 111 2.99 -0.52 -7.28
CA ASN A 111 3.29 0.05 -5.97
C ASN A 111 2.05 0.12 -5.06
N ASN A 112 0.88 0.44 -5.60
CA ASN A 112 -0.35 0.47 -4.79
C ASN A 112 -0.67 -0.92 -4.24
N ILE A 113 -0.68 -1.95 -5.07
CA ILE A 113 -0.93 -3.33 -4.65
C ILE A 113 0.14 -3.78 -3.64
N ARG A 114 1.41 -3.45 -3.87
CA ARG A 114 2.48 -3.74 -2.92
C ARG A 114 2.24 -3.07 -1.56
N ASN A 115 1.83 -1.79 -1.54
CA ASN A 115 1.54 -1.06 -0.30
C ASN A 115 0.29 -1.60 0.41
N LEU A 116 -0.75 -2.01 -0.34
CA LEU A 116 -1.92 -2.67 0.23
C LEU A 116 -1.54 -4.01 0.87
N ASN A 117 -0.74 -4.81 0.19
CA ASN A 117 -0.24 -6.08 0.72
C ASN A 117 0.75 -5.86 1.90
N TYR A 118 1.50 -4.77 1.90
CA TYR A 118 2.34 -4.36 3.03
C TYR A 118 1.52 -4.17 4.31
N PHE A 119 0.34 -3.54 4.21
CA PHE A 119 -0.61 -3.49 5.32
C PHE A 119 -1.12 -4.89 5.71
N MET A 120 -1.52 -5.70 4.72
CA MET A 120 -2.11 -7.03 4.96
C MET A 120 -1.19 -7.98 5.71
N THR A 121 0.12 -7.81 5.60
CA THR A 121 1.11 -8.63 6.32
C THR A 121 1.45 -8.09 7.72
N ARG A 122 0.94 -6.90 8.11
CA ARG A 122 1.33 -6.20 9.35
C ARG A 122 0.19 -5.85 10.29
N TYR A 123 -1.04 -5.70 9.81
CA TYR A 123 -2.16 -5.25 10.65
C TYR A 123 -2.39 -6.12 11.87
N GLN A 124 -2.06 -7.41 11.79
CA GLN A 124 -2.20 -8.38 12.90
C GLN A 124 -1.21 -8.12 14.06
N ARG A 125 -0.24 -7.20 13.91
CA ARG A 125 0.65 -6.79 14.99
C ARG A 125 -0.08 -5.93 16.02
N VAL A 126 -1.15 -5.28 15.61
CA VAL A 126 -1.98 -4.45 16.49
C VAL A 126 -2.82 -5.35 17.40
N ASN A 127 -2.67 -5.18 18.70
CA ASN A 127 -3.44 -5.92 19.69
C ASN A 127 -4.81 -5.26 19.90
N ALA A 128 -5.78 -5.61 19.06
CA ALA A 128 -7.14 -5.11 19.11
C ALA A 128 -8.12 -6.23 18.68
N THR A 129 -9.41 -5.99 18.90
CA THR A 129 -10.46 -6.96 18.53
C THR A 129 -10.72 -6.95 17.02
N GLU A 130 -11.26 -8.03 16.48
CA GLU A 130 -11.67 -8.10 15.08
C GLU A 130 -12.65 -6.97 14.71
N SER A 131 -13.57 -6.64 15.60
CA SER A 131 -14.55 -5.57 15.38
C SER A 131 -13.92 -4.17 15.28
N GLU A 132 -12.72 -3.96 15.82
CA GLU A 132 -11.98 -2.72 15.71
C GLU A 132 -11.09 -2.70 14.46
N VAL A 133 -10.50 -3.84 14.11
CA VAL A 133 -9.52 -3.94 13.03
C VAL A 133 -10.17 -4.19 11.66
N ASN A 134 -11.18 -5.05 11.60
CA ASN A 134 -11.77 -5.48 10.33
C ASN A 134 -12.39 -4.35 9.49
N PRO A 135 -13.01 -3.30 10.06
CA PRO A 135 -13.44 -2.16 9.27
C PRO A 135 -12.30 -1.48 8.50
N VAL A 136 -11.10 -1.40 9.09
CA VAL A 136 -9.92 -0.82 8.42
C VAL A 136 -9.36 -1.79 7.38
N VAL A 137 -9.30 -3.08 7.70
CA VAL A 137 -8.92 -4.13 6.73
C VAL A 137 -9.87 -4.13 5.53
N ALA A 138 -11.16 -3.88 5.75
CA ALA A 138 -12.17 -3.80 4.70
C ALA A 138 -11.88 -2.65 3.71
N VAL A 139 -11.41 -1.50 4.19
CA VAL A 139 -10.96 -0.40 3.33
C VAL A 139 -9.77 -0.84 2.46
N ILE A 140 -8.79 -1.50 3.04
CA ILE A 140 -7.60 -1.98 2.31
C ILE A 140 -7.98 -3.04 1.26
N ARG A 141 -8.85 -4.00 1.62
CA ARG A 141 -9.31 -5.03 0.69
C ARG A 141 -10.14 -4.44 -0.44
N PHE A 142 -10.97 -3.44 -0.16
CA PHE A 142 -11.70 -2.70 -1.20
C PHE A 142 -10.72 -2.06 -2.21
N PHE A 143 -9.71 -1.34 -1.74
CA PHE A 143 -8.73 -0.72 -2.65
C PHE A 143 -7.90 -1.76 -3.41
N ARG A 144 -7.60 -2.90 -2.80
CA ARG A 144 -6.91 -3.99 -3.50
C ARG A 144 -7.78 -4.55 -4.64
N ALA A 145 -9.03 -4.81 -4.36
CA ALA A 145 -10.00 -5.23 -5.36
C ALA A 145 -10.12 -4.21 -6.50
N PHE A 146 -10.20 -2.92 -6.16
CA PHE A 146 -10.29 -1.82 -7.11
C PHE A 146 -9.07 -1.74 -8.04
N ASP A 147 -7.85 -1.80 -7.48
CA ASP A 147 -6.62 -1.75 -8.27
C ASP A 147 -6.44 -3.00 -9.15
N TYR A 148 -6.79 -4.18 -8.65
CA TYR A 148 -6.78 -5.40 -9.45
C TYR A 148 -7.84 -5.38 -10.56
N PHE A 149 -9.01 -4.83 -10.31
CA PHE A 149 -10.03 -4.66 -11.33
C PHE A 149 -9.55 -3.77 -12.48
N ASP A 150 -8.87 -2.67 -12.18
CA ASP A 150 -8.26 -1.83 -13.22
C ASP A 150 -7.20 -2.59 -14.05
N LYS A 151 -6.41 -3.45 -13.40
CA LYS A 151 -5.41 -4.26 -14.10
C LYS A 151 -6.04 -5.29 -15.02
N ILE A 152 -7.04 -6.06 -14.56
CA ILE A 152 -7.68 -7.08 -15.40
C ILE A 152 -8.45 -6.45 -16.57
N LYS A 153 -9.04 -5.24 -16.40
CA LYS A 153 -9.65 -4.51 -17.53
C LYS A 153 -8.63 -4.16 -18.61
N THR A 154 -7.41 -3.86 -18.23
CA THR A 154 -6.36 -3.41 -19.14
C THR A 154 -5.58 -4.58 -19.75
N PHE A 155 -5.27 -5.62 -18.96
CA PHE A 155 -4.31 -6.65 -19.33
C PHE A 155 -4.90 -8.06 -19.44
N GLY A 156 -6.12 -8.29 -18.98
CA GLY A 156 -6.69 -9.62 -18.84
C GLY A 156 -6.02 -10.37 -17.69
N ASP A 157 -5.22 -11.38 -18.02
CA ASP A 157 -4.46 -12.16 -17.05
C ASP A 157 -3.37 -11.32 -16.38
N VAL A 158 -3.28 -11.37 -15.05
CA VAL A 158 -2.29 -10.66 -14.25
C VAL A 158 -1.88 -11.51 -13.04
N PRO A 159 -0.65 -11.39 -12.52
CA PRO A 159 -0.26 -12.12 -11.32
C PRO A 159 -0.98 -11.58 -10.09
N TRP A 160 -1.57 -12.47 -9.29
CA TRP A 160 -2.14 -12.14 -7.99
C TRP A 160 -1.08 -12.27 -6.90
N TYR A 161 -0.90 -11.21 -6.11
CA TYR A 161 0.05 -11.17 -4.99
C TYR A 161 -0.69 -10.96 -3.67
N GLU A 162 -0.38 -11.79 -2.66
CA GLU A 162 -1.01 -11.72 -1.32
C GLU A 162 -0.09 -11.07 -0.28
N LYS A 163 1.18 -10.84 -0.62
CA LYS A 163 2.18 -10.24 0.27
C LYS A 163 2.97 -9.13 -0.42
N ASP A 164 3.62 -8.31 0.38
CA ASP A 164 4.56 -7.30 -0.09
C ASP A 164 5.88 -7.99 -0.50
N LEU A 165 6.06 -8.19 -1.79
CA LEU A 165 7.25 -8.83 -2.32
C LEU A 165 8.49 -7.95 -2.19
N THR A 166 9.60 -8.59 -1.91
CA THR A 166 10.93 -8.00 -1.83
C THR A 166 11.84 -8.57 -2.94
N THR A 167 13.03 -8.03 -3.09
CA THR A 167 14.02 -8.54 -4.04
C THR A 167 14.51 -9.96 -3.71
N ALA A 168 14.19 -10.50 -2.55
CA ALA A 168 14.46 -11.88 -2.18
C ALA A 168 13.41 -12.87 -2.71
N ASP A 169 12.21 -12.37 -3.08
CA ASP A 169 11.08 -13.20 -3.55
C ASP A 169 11.10 -13.37 -5.08
N ILE A 170 12.26 -13.72 -5.66
CA ILE A 170 12.50 -13.71 -7.11
C ILE A 170 11.50 -14.59 -7.86
N ASP A 171 11.25 -15.81 -7.39
CA ASP A 171 10.35 -16.75 -8.04
C ASP A 171 8.92 -16.22 -8.11
N GLU A 172 8.46 -15.55 -7.05
CA GLU A 172 7.13 -14.96 -6.99
C GLU A 172 7.05 -13.67 -7.83
N LEU A 173 8.13 -12.88 -7.88
CA LEU A 173 8.18 -11.66 -8.70
C LEU A 173 8.10 -11.97 -10.20
N TYR A 174 8.66 -13.11 -10.64
CA TYR A 174 8.70 -13.51 -12.04
C TYR A 174 7.73 -14.66 -12.38
N LYS A 175 6.76 -14.96 -11.49
CA LYS A 175 5.76 -15.97 -11.81
C LYS A 175 4.95 -15.61 -13.05
N ALA A 176 4.38 -16.61 -13.68
CA ALA A 176 3.44 -16.42 -14.77
C ALA A 176 2.21 -15.62 -14.29
N ARG A 177 1.50 -15.01 -15.22
CA ARG A 177 0.20 -14.38 -14.94
C ARG A 177 -0.80 -15.45 -14.51
N ASP A 178 -1.57 -15.13 -13.51
CA ASP A 178 -2.72 -15.93 -13.10
C ASP A 178 -3.90 -15.67 -14.06
N ASP A 179 -4.73 -16.67 -14.23
CA ASP A 179 -5.93 -16.57 -15.05
C ASP A 179 -6.87 -15.46 -14.53
N ARG A 180 -7.46 -14.71 -15.44
CA ARG A 180 -8.37 -13.61 -15.12
C ARG A 180 -9.51 -14.05 -14.21
N ASP A 181 -10.09 -15.23 -14.45
CA ASP A 181 -11.23 -15.70 -13.67
C ASP A 181 -10.80 -16.06 -12.24
N PHE A 182 -9.59 -16.57 -12.04
CA PHE A 182 -9.00 -16.73 -10.71
C PHE A 182 -8.84 -15.39 -10.00
N VAL A 183 -8.28 -14.38 -10.68
CA VAL A 183 -8.09 -13.04 -10.10
C VAL A 183 -9.44 -12.38 -9.80
N LEU A 184 -10.46 -12.56 -10.65
CA LEU A 184 -11.83 -12.11 -10.38
C LEU A 184 -12.41 -12.76 -9.13
N GLY A 185 -12.18 -14.05 -8.93
CA GLY A 185 -12.56 -14.73 -7.68
C GLY A 185 -11.96 -14.07 -6.45
N LYS A 186 -10.68 -13.70 -6.51
CA LYS A 186 -9.98 -12.99 -5.44
C LYS A 186 -10.51 -11.57 -5.20
N ILE A 187 -10.84 -10.85 -6.26
CA ILE A 187 -11.50 -9.54 -6.18
C ILE A 187 -12.84 -9.67 -5.45
N ILE A 188 -13.65 -10.67 -5.81
CA ILE A 188 -14.95 -10.93 -5.16
C ILE A 188 -14.77 -11.24 -3.67
N GLU A 189 -13.82 -12.11 -3.30
CA GLU A 189 -13.50 -12.40 -1.90
C GLU A 189 -13.15 -11.13 -1.11
N ASP A 190 -12.40 -10.20 -1.72
CA ASP A 190 -12.04 -8.93 -1.09
C ASP A 190 -13.25 -8.00 -0.95
N LEU A 191 -14.13 -7.94 -1.94
CA LEU A 191 -15.34 -7.12 -1.91
C LEU A 191 -16.39 -7.68 -0.95
N GLU A 192 -16.54 -9.00 -0.87
CA GLU A 192 -17.45 -9.65 0.11
C GLU A 192 -17.03 -9.33 1.54
N PHE A 193 -15.74 -9.41 1.84
CA PHE A 193 -15.22 -8.97 3.13
C PHE A 193 -15.48 -7.47 3.38
N ALA A 194 -15.29 -6.64 2.36
CA ALA A 194 -15.59 -5.21 2.47
C ALA A 194 -17.08 -4.94 2.73
N ILE A 195 -18.00 -5.68 2.08
CA ILE A 195 -19.43 -5.58 2.32
C ILE A 195 -19.80 -6.02 3.75
N GLU A 196 -19.13 -7.01 4.29
CA GLU A 196 -19.36 -7.46 5.66
C GLU A 196 -18.98 -6.41 6.70
N TRP A 197 -17.80 -5.78 6.55
CA TRP A 197 -17.18 -5.01 7.61
C TRP A 197 -17.23 -3.49 7.42
N LEU A 198 -17.44 -2.96 6.21
CA LEU A 198 -17.63 -1.52 6.02
C LEU A 198 -18.94 -1.04 6.69
N PRO A 199 -19.01 0.23 7.11
CA PRO A 199 -20.22 0.80 7.67
C PRO A 199 -21.34 0.88 6.62
N GLU A 200 -22.59 0.90 7.06
CA GLU A 200 -23.71 1.33 6.22
C GLU A 200 -23.54 2.82 5.85
N LYS A 201 -24.07 3.22 4.69
CA LYS A 201 -23.95 4.60 4.20
C LYS A 201 -24.41 5.65 5.21
N SER A 202 -25.45 5.35 5.99
CA SER A 202 -25.99 6.25 7.01
C SER A 202 -25.08 6.43 8.23
N ALA A 203 -24.15 5.52 8.47
CA ALA A 203 -23.20 5.50 9.58
C ALA A 203 -21.79 5.91 9.16
N ALA A 204 -21.51 5.98 7.85
CA ALA A 204 -20.21 6.34 7.33
C ALA A 204 -19.98 7.86 7.43
N GLU A 205 -18.73 8.24 7.71
CA GLU A 205 -18.30 9.63 7.60
C GLU A 205 -18.41 10.12 6.15
N VAL A 206 -18.58 11.42 5.96
CA VAL A 206 -18.66 12.02 4.62
C VAL A 206 -17.35 11.77 3.87
N GLY A 207 -17.45 11.15 2.68
CA GLY A 207 -16.30 10.79 1.87
C GLY A 207 -15.62 9.46 2.25
N ALA A 208 -16.08 8.78 3.29
CA ALA A 208 -15.58 7.46 3.64
C ALA A 208 -16.25 6.35 2.82
N LEU A 209 -15.53 5.25 2.62
CA LEU A 209 -16.08 4.05 2.01
C LEU A 209 -17.19 3.44 2.88
N HIS A 210 -18.22 2.94 2.22
CA HIS A 210 -19.34 2.26 2.85
C HIS A 210 -19.76 1.04 2.01
N LYS A 211 -20.62 0.19 2.56
CA LYS A 211 -21.02 -1.08 1.91
C LYS A 211 -21.52 -0.93 0.48
N ASP A 212 -22.25 0.15 0.17
CA ASP A 212 -22.76 0.32 -1.19
C ASP A 212 -21.64 0.55 -2.21
N ALA A 213 -20.53 1.18 -1.82
CA ALA A 213 -19.37 1.31 -2.70
C ALA A 213 -18.74 -0.06 -3.05
N ALA A 214 -18.79 -1.02 -2.13
CA ALA A 214 -18.28 -2.37 -2.37
C ALA A 214 -19.28 -3.26 -3.15
N ARG A 215 -20.58 -2.90 -3.17
CA ARG A 215 -21.62 -3.62 -3.92
C ARG A 215 -21.73 -3.19 -5.38
N THR A 216 -21.18 -2.02 -5.73
CA THR A 216 -21.25 -1.43 -7.08
C THR A 216 -20.18 -1.98 -8.00
#